data_b5ee72ab95fb4099a1c5c3ef50dab776
#
_entry.id   b5ee72ab95fb4099a1c5c3ef50dab776
#
_cell.length_a   1.000
_cell.length_b   1.000
_cell.length_c   1.000
_cell.angle_alpha   90.00
_cell.angle_beta   90.00
_cell.angle_gamma   90.00
#
_symmetry.space_group_name_H-M   'P 1'
#
loop_
_entity.id
_entity.type
_entity.pdbx_description
1 polymer ?
#
loop_
_entity_poly.entity_id
_entity_poly.type
_entity_poly.pdbx_seq_one_letter_code
_entity_poly.pdbx_strand_id
1 'polypeptide(L)'
;MSPEDPQETQPLLRPPEARTPRGRRVFLASFAAALGPLSFGFALGYSSPAIPSLRRTAPPALRLGDSAASWFGAVVTLGAAAGGILGGWLLDRAGRKLSLLLCTVPFVTGFAVITAARDMWMLLGGRLLTGLACGVASLVAPVYISEIAYPAVRGLLGSCVQLMVVTGILLAYVAGWVLEWRWLAVLGCVPPTLMLLLMCYMPETPRFLLTQHQYQEAMAALRFLWGSEEGWEEPPVGTEHQGFQLALLRRPGIYKPLIIGISLMVFQQLSGVNAIMFYANSIFEEAKFKALRWAGDPSPGSSCQRSSLCMSRVWLPASVSSPTGSWPF
;
A
#
# COMPACT_ATOMS: atom_id res chain seq x y z
N MET A 1 -63.39 25.36 -36.08
CA MET A 1 -62.71 24.08 -36.33
C MET A 1 -61.34 24.39 -36.82
N SER A 2 -60.41 24.64 -35.89
CA SER A 2 -59.00 24.88 -36.17
C SER A 2 -58.24 23.55 -36.12
N PRO A 3 -57.33 23.31 -37.06
CA PRO A 3 -56.52 22.07 -37.00
C PRO A 3 -55.47 22.22 -35.89
N GLU A 4 -55.44 21.22 -35.02
CA GLU A 4 -54.39 21.03 -34.02
C GLU A 4 -53.08 20.73 -34.72
N ASP A 5 -52.05 21.55 -34.46
CA ASP A 5 -50.66 21.29 -34.81
C ASP A 5 -50.19 20.00 -34.09
N PRO A 6 -49.56 19.04 -34.78
CA PRO A 6 -48.90 17.93 -34.12
C PRO A 6 -47.63 18.49 -33.44
N GLN A 7 -47.63 18.52 -32.12
CA GLN A 7 -46.42 18.69 -31.33
C GLN A 7 -45.39 17.67 -31.79
N GLU A 8 -44.41 18.14 -32.55
CA GLU A 8 -43.16 17.44 -32.83
C GLU A 8 -42.53 17.06 -31.50
N THR A 9 -42.69 15.81 -31.15
CA THR A 9 -41.97 15.20 -30.01
C THR A 9 -40.50 15.25 -30.39
N GLN A 10 -39.78 16.29 -29.97
CA GLN A 10 -38.32 16.33 -30.06
C GLN A 10 -37.78 15.05 -29.41
N PRO A 11 -36.99 14.26 -30.13
CA PRO A 11 -36.35 13.14 -29.53
C PRO A 11 -35.49 13.64 -28.39
N LEU A 12 -35.80 13.19 -27.15
CA LEU A 12 -34.99 13.40 -25.95
C LEU A 12 -33.54 13.21 -26.37
N LEU A 13 -32.79 14.28 -26.35
CA LEU A 13 -31.36 14.30 -26.64
C LEU A 13 -30.74 13.12 -25.94
N ARG A 14 -30.30 12.13 -26.71
CA ARG A 14 -29.41 11.09 -26.15
C ARG A 14 -28.30 11.85 -25.42
N PRO A 15 -28.05 11.52 -24.12
CA PRO A 15 -26.89 12.09 -23.46
C PRO A 15 -25.69 11.83 -24.38
N PRO A 16 -24.85 12.84 -24.65
CA PRO A 16 -23.71 12.67 -25.54
C PRO A 16 -22.99 11.40 -25.10
N GLU A 17 -22.81 10.45 -26.01
CA GLU A 17 -22.04 9.24 -25.76
C GLU A 17 -20.69 9.72 -25.23
N ALA A 18 -20.51 9.60 -23.93
CA ALA A 18 -19.26 9.96 -23.29
C ALA A 18 -18.19 9.08 -23.94
N ARG A 19 -17.50 9.65 -24.94
CA ARG A 19 -16.31 9.02 -25.51
C ARG A 19 -15.42 8.68 -24.34
N THR A 20 -15.30 7.40 -24.02
CA THR A 20 -14.43 6.94 -22.95
C THR A 20 -13.05 7.52 -23.22
N PRO A 21 -12.55 8.40 -22.35
CA PRO A 21 -11.27 9.03 -22.59
C PRO A 21 -10.22 7.93 -22.75
N ARG A 22 -9.48 7.96 -23.85
CA ARG A 22 -8.43 6.96 -24.18
C ARG A 22 -7.20 7.16 -23.29
N GLY A 23 -7.41 7.17 -21.97
CA GLY A 23 -6.41 7.56 -20.99
C GLY A 23 -5.40 6.49 -20.63
N ARG A 24 -4.64 5.94 -21.61
CA ARG A 24 -3.45 5.11 -21.28
C ARG A 24 -2.52 5.83 -20.29
N ARG A 25 -2.46 7.15 -20.35
CA ARG A 25 -1.62 7.97 -19.46
C ARG A 25 -2.13 8.02 -18.02
N VAL A 26 -3.45 7.93 -17.79
CA VAL A 26 -4.02 7.79 -16.44
C VAL A 26 -3.58 6.49 -15.79
N PHE A 27 -3.60 5.38 -16.53
CA PHE A 27 -3.13 4.10 -16.01
C PHE A 27 -1.63 4.12 -15.72
N LEU A 28 -0.83 4.77 -16.57
CA LEU A 28 0.60 4.92 -16.33
C LEU A 28 0.89 5.78 -15.10
N ALA A 29 0.19 6.92 -14.95
CA ALA A 29 0.32 7.79 -13.78
C ALA A 29 -0.15 7.09 -12.49
N SER A 30 -1.26 6.33 -12.58
CA SER A 30 -1.74 5.51 -11.45
C SER A 30 -0.75 4.42 -11.08
N PHE A 31 -0.14 3.75 -12.05
CA PHE A 31 0.89 2.75 -11.80
C PHE A 31 2.14 3.37 -11.15
N ALA A 32 2.59 4.53 -11.65
CA ALA A 32 3.72 5.25 -11.06
C ALA A 32 3.47 5.61 -9.59
N ALA A 33 2.27 6.13 -9.27
CA ALA A 33 1.87 6.45 -7.90
C ALA A 33 1.70 5.18 -7.04
N ALA A 34 1.22 4.07 -7.63
CA ALA A 34 0.98 2.80 -6.94
C ALA A 34 2.27 2.07 -6.51
N LEU A 35 3.44 2.48 -7.03
CA LEU A 35 4.75 2.03 -6.53
C LEU A 35 5.01 2.50 -5.09
N GLY A 36 4.39 3.61 -4.63
CA GLY A 36 4.42 4.03 -3.23
C GLY A 36 3.79 2.99 -2.29
N PRO A 37 2.52 2.61 -2.49
CA PRO A 37 1.88 1.48 -1.82
C PRO A 37 2.65 0.17 -1.92
N LEU A 38 3.26 -0.14 -3.06
CA LEU A 38 4.12 -1.31 -3.21
C LEU A 38 5.35 -1.24 -2.29
N SER A 39 6.01 -0.07 -2.22
CA SER A 39 7.13 0.18 -1.31
C SER A 39 6.71 0.06 0.16
N PHE A 40 5.53 0.56 0.49
CA PHE A 40 4.92 0.40 1.81
C PHE A 40 4.71 -1.07 2.16
N GLY A 41 4.09 -1.85 1.26
CA GLY A 41 3.91 -3.29 1.44
C GLY A 41 5.24 -4.04 1.62
N PHE A 42 6.24 -3.69 0.80
CA PHE A 42 7.57 -4.27 0.92
C PHE A 42 8.22 -3.97 2.28
N ALA A 43 8.11 -2.72 2.78
CA ALA A 43 8.64 -2.33 4.08
C ALA A 43 7.95 -3.05 5.25
N LEU A 44 6.65 -3.32 5.16
CA LEU A 44 5.91 -4.14 6.13
C LEU A 44 6.37 -5.60 6.09
N GLY A 45 6.40 -6.19 4.89
CA GLY A 45 6.77 -7.58 4.67
C GLY A 45 8.24 -7.87 5.01
N TYR A 46 9.12 -6.90 4.89
CA TYR A 46 10.55 -7.02 5.19
C TYR A 46 10.83 -7.55 6.59
N SER A 47 10.00 -7.22 7.59
CA SER A 47 10.23 -7.64 9.00
C SER A 47 10.26 -9.15 9.15
N SER A 48 9.38 -9.85 8.45
CA SER A 48 9.20 -11.30 8.60
C SER A 48 10.45 -12.10 8.22
N PRO A 49 11.07 -11.95 7.04
CA PRO A 49 12.30 -12.64 6.68
C PRO A 49 13.55 -12.04 7.33
N ALA A 50 13.55 -10.74 7.64
CA ALA A 50 14.72 -10.07 8.20
C ALA A 50 15.01 -10.49 9.64
N ILE A 51 13.99 -10.70 10.49
CA ILE A 51 14.18 -11.09 11.90
C ILE A 51 14.92 -12.42 12.03
N PRO A 52 14.51 -13.53 11.40
CA PRO A 52 15.25 -14.78 11.43
C PRO A 52 16.67 -14.67 10.83
N SER A 53 16.83 -13.92 9.75
CA SER A 53 18.12 -13.68 9.11
C SER A 53 19.07 -12.94 10.04
N LEU A 54 18.62 -11.87 10.72
CA LEU A 54 19.41 -11.13 11.71
C LEU A 54 19.80 -11.99 12.94
N ARG A 55 18.95 -12.90 13.36
CA ARG A 55 19.29 -13.84 14.45
C ARG A 55 20.37 -14.84 14.07
N ARG A 56 20.44 -15.26 12.80
CA ARG A 56 21.35 -16.30 12.31
C ARG A 56 22.68 -15.73 11.80
N THR A 57 22.64 -14.70 10.96
CA THR A 57 23.80 -14.24 10.19
C THR A 57 24.41 -12.93 10.69
N ALA A 58 23.72 -12.18 11.58
CA ALA A 58 24.22 -10.91 12.05
C ALA A 58 25.40 -11.07 13.05
N PRO A 59 26.35 -10.09 13.03
CA PRO A 59 27.40 -10.00 14.05
C PRO A 59 26.81 -9.95 15.46
N PRO A 60 27.55 -10.35 16.50
CA PRO A 60 27.02 -10.39 17.87
C PRO A 60 26.37 -9.09 18.36
N ALA A 61 26.87 -7.93 17.88
CA ALA A 61 26.35 -6.61 18.20
C ALA A 61 24.94 -6.32 17.59
N LEU A 62 24.58 -7.01 16.51
CA LEU A 62 23.28 -6.87 15.82
C LEU A 62 22.32 -8.04 16.06
N ARG A 63 22.67 -9.04 16.86
CA ARG A 63 21.77 -10.16 17.13
C ARG A 63 20.56 -9.69 17.92
N LEU A 64 19.39 -9.87 17.30
CA LEU A 64 18.11 -9.50 17.88
C LEU A 64 17.72 -10.48 19.01
N GLY A 65 17.72 -9.99 20.25
CA GLY A 65 16.97 -10.62 21.33
C GLY A 65 15.45 -10.50 21.10
N ASP A 66 14.63 -11.19 21.87
CA ASP A 66 13.18 -11.20 21.68
C ASP A 66 12.55 -9.81 21.84
N SER A 67 12.98 -9.04 22.84
CA SER A 67 12.56 -7.65 23.03
C SER A 67 12.97 -6.75 21.85
N ALA A 68 14.20 -6.89 21.37
CA ALA A 68 14.70 -6.10 20.25
C ALA A 68 13.98 -6.44 18.91
N ALA A 69 13.61 -7.69 18.70
CA ALA A 69 12.82 -8.12 17.55
C ALA A 69 11.41 -7.50 17.58
N SER A 70 10.80 -7.40 18.75
CA SER A 70 9.50 -6.75 18.92
C SER A 70 9.58 -5.25 18.60
N TRP A 71 10.61 -4.56 19.07
CA TRP A 71 10.84 -3.14 18.73
C TRP A 71 11.14 -2.94 17.24
N PHE A 72 11.90 -3.84 16.63
CA PHE A 72 12.19 -3.79 15.19
C PHE A 72 10.92 -3.84 14.33
N GLY A 73 9.93 -4.65 14.71
CA GLY A 73 8.61 -4.66 14.04
C GLY A 73 7.76 -3.44 14.37
N ALA A 74 7.74 -3.02 15.65
CA ALA A 74 6.84 -1.97 16.12
C ALA A 74 7.26 -0.55 15.70
N VAL A 75 8.55 -0.25 15.59
CA VAL A 75 9.07 1.10 15.27
C VAL A 75 8.58 1.59 13.89
N VAL A 76 8.39 0.69 12.93
CA VAL A 76 7.84 1.05 11.61
C VAL A 76 6.42 1.65 11.74
N THR A 77 5.58 1.09 12.62
CA THR A 77 4.21 1.59 12.81
C THR A 77 4.19 2.95 13.50
N LEU A 78 5.12 3.19 14.45
CA LEU A 78 5.30 4.52 15.05
C LEU A 78 5.75 5.55 14.00
N GLY A 79 6.72 5.17 13.17
CA GLY A 79 7.13 5.99 12.03
C GLY A 79 5.98 6.29 11.08
N ALA A 80 5.16 5.30 10.77
CA ALA A 80 4.01 5.46 9.88
C ALA A 80 2.93 6.37 10.47
N ALA A 81 2.70 6.33 11.78
CA ALA A 81 1.79 7.25 12.44
C ALA A 81 2.26 8.71 12.33
N ALA A 82 3.55 8.97 12.60
CA ALA A 82 4.16 10.29 12.40
C ALA A 82 4.13 10.72 10.93
N GLY A 83 4.43 9.77 10.01
CA GLY A 83 4.39 9.97 8.58
C GLY A 83 3.01 10.29 8.04
N GLY A 84 1.95 9.72 8.61
CA GLY A 84 0.56 10.03 8.25
C GLY A 84 0.20 11.49 8.57
N ILE A 85 0.60 11.99 9.75
CA ILE A 85 0.39 13.39 10.14
C ILE A 85 1.19 14.32 9.21
N LEU A 86 2.48 14.02 8.99
CA LEU A 86 3.34 14.78 8.09
C LEU A 86 2.81 14.75 6.64
N GLY A 87 2.33 13.59 6.19
CA GLY A 87 1.76 13.39 4.86
C GLY A 87 0.51 14.25 4.63
N GLY A 88 -0.37 14.37 5.63
CA GLY A 88 -1.52 15.27 5.57
C GLY A 88 -1.09 16.73 5.37
N TRP A 89 -0.14 17.19 6.18
CA TRP A 89 0.39 18.55 6.05
C TRP A 89 1.09 18.79 4.70
N LEU A 90 1.90 17.84 4.23
CA LEU A 90 2.57 17.90 2.93
C LEU A 90 1.55 17.93 1.78
N LEU A 91 0.51 17.12 1.87
CA LEU A 91 -0.54 17.02 0.85
C LEU A 91 -1.19 18.40 0.59
N ASP A 92 -1.46 19.15 1.65
CA ASP A 92 -2.11 20.46 1.57
C ASP A 92 -1.15 21.56 1.10
N ARG A 93 0.14 21.48 1.49
CA ARG A 93 1.14 22.52 1.19
C ARG A 93 1.90 22.29 -0.11
N ALA A 94 2.41 21.08 -0.29
CA ALA A 94 3.31 20.75 -1.40
C ALA A 94 2.57 20.15 -2.61
N GLY A 95 1.33 19.69 -2.44
CA GLY A 95 0.60 18.97 -3.47
C GLY A 95 0.90 17.47 -3.45
N ARG A 96 0.25 16.75 -4.36
CA ARG A 96 0.24 15.28 -4.35
C ARG A 96 1.51 14.71 -4.98
N LYS A 97 1.91 15.23 -6.14
CA LYS A 97 3.12 14.81 -6.85
C LYS A 97 4.37 15.04 -6.01
N LEU A 98 4.55 16.28 -5.52
CA LEU A 98 5.75 16.63 -4.77
C LEU A 98 5.83 15.86 -3.45
N SER A 99 4.70 15.61 -2.78
CA SER A 99 4.65 14.78 -1.57
C SER A 99 5.10 13.34 -1.85
N LEU A 100 4.70 12.73 -2.99
CA LEU A 100 5.19 11.41 -3.41
C LEU A 100 6.69 11.42 -3.73
N LEU A 101 7.19 12.46 -4.39
CA LEU A 101 8.62 12.60 -4.64
C LEU A 101 9.41 12.74 -3.34
N LEU A 102 8.94 13.58 -2.41
CA LEU A 102 9.59 13.80 -1.11
C LEU A 102 9.60 12.53 -0.25
N CYS A 103 8.54 11.71 -0.29
CA CYS A 103 8.53 10.47 0.51
C CYS A 103 9.54 9.43 0.04
N THR A 104 10.05 9.55 -1.19
CA THR A 104 11.11 8.66 -1.68
C THR A 104 12.41 8.83 -0.90
N VAL A 105 12.72 10.06 -0.44
CA VAL A 105 13.94 10.34 0.32
C VAL A 105 14.02 9.51 1.60
N PRO A 106 13.03 9.56 2.53
CA PRO A 106 13.09 8.73 3.73
C PRO A 106 12.95 7.22 3.44
N PHE A 107 12.35 6.79 2.32
CA PHE A 107 12.39 5.38 1.92
C PHE A 107 13.81 4.92 1.60
N VAL A 108 14.46 5.62 0.66
CA VAL A 108 15.79 5.23 0.17
C VAL A 108 16.84 5.38 1.28
N THR A 109 16.82 6.50 2.01
CA THR A 109 17.74 6.71 3.14
C THR A 109 17.52 5.70 4.26
N GLY A 110 16.27 5.37 4.58
CA GLY A 110 15.93 4.37 5.59
C GLY A 110 16.45 2.98 5.24
N PHE A 111 16.21 2.51 4.01
CA PHE A 111 16.75 1.23 3.55
C PHE A 111 18.28 1.25 3.42
N ALA A 112 18.88 2.36 2.99
CA ALA A 112 20.35 2.51 2.94
C ALA A 112 20.97 2.43 4.35
N VAL A 113 20.36 3.09 5.34
CA VAL A 113 20.80 3.01 6.74
C VAL A 113 20.67 1.58 7.27
N ILE A 114 19.57 0.86 6.96
CA ILE A 114 19.41 -0.55 7.33
C ILE A 114 20.51 -1.39 6.70
N THR A 115 20.80 -1.20 5.42
CA THR A 115 21.86 -1.95 4.71
C THR A 115 23.24 -1.72 5.33
N ALA A 116 23.55 -0.46 5.71
CA ALA A 116 24.81 -0.07 6.30
C ALA A 116 24.87 -0.28 7.82
N ALA A 117 23.81 -0.79 8.46
CA ALA A 117 23.70 -0.89 9.89
C ALA A 117 24.83 -1.74 10.50
N ARG A 118 25.48 -1.17 11.52
CA ARG A 118 26.51 -1.81 12.35
C ARG A 118 26.02 -2.00 13.78
N ASP A 119 25.08 -1.13 14.20
CA ASP A 119 24.52 -1.09 15.54
C ASP A 119 23.00 -1.23 15.49
N MET A 120 22.43 -1.67 16.61
CA MET A 120 20.97 -1.81 16.76
C MET A 120 20.23 -0.49 16.58
N TRP A 121 20.79 0.63 17.04
CA TRP A 121 20.19 1.94 16.92
C TRP A 121 20.09 2.41 15.47
N MET A 122 21.09 2.11 14.64
CA MET A 122 21.04 2.38 13.20
C MET A 122 19.90 1.58 12.54
N LEU A 123 19.76 0.32 12.93
CA LEU A 123 18.71 -0.56 12.39
C LEU A 123 17.31 -0.02 12.73
N LEU A 124 17.09 0.39 13.99
CA LEU A 124 15.83 0.98 14.43
C LEU A 124 15.59 2.36 13.79
N GLY A 125 16.63 3.18 13.68
CA GLY A 125 16.54 4.48 13.01
C GLY A 125 16.15 4.35 11.54
N GLY A 126 16.76 3.42 10.81
CA GLY A 126 16.38 3.11 9.43
C GLY A 126 14.93 2.63 9.31
N ARG A 127 14.47 1.83 10.28
CA ARG A 127 13.07 1.38 10.35
C ARG A 127 12.11 2.52 10.65
N LEU A 128 12.48 3.47 11.50
CA LEU A 128 11.67 4.66 11.77
C LEU A 128 11.52 5.52 10.52
N LEU A 129 12.62 5.72 9.77
CA LEU A 129 12.61 6.49 8.52
C LEU A 129 11.76 5.80 7.43
N THR A 130 11.91 4.48 7.25
CA THR A 130 11.06 3.75 6.31
C THR A 130 9.59 3.79 6.73
N GLY A 131 9.30 3.72 8.05
CA GLY A 131 7.95 3.88 8.59
C GLY A 131 7.35 5.24 8.27
N LEU A 132 8.11 6.33 8.48
CA LEU A 132 7.69 7.68 8.15
C LEU A 132 7.33 7.82 6.67
N ALA A 133 8.16 7.29 5.78
CA ALA A 133 7.86 7.24 4.35
C ALA A 133 6.58 6.42 4.04
N CYS A 134 6.38 5.30 4.71
CA CYS A 134 5.20 4.47 4.60
C CYS A 134 3.92 5.24 4.93
N GLY A 135 3.94 6.03 6.02
CA GLY A 135 2.80 6.85 6.42
C GLY A 135 2.44 7.90 5.38
N VAL A 136 3.43 8.61 4.82
CA VAL A 136 3.21 9.58 3.75
C VAL A 136 2.66 8.89 2.50
N ALA A 137 3.29 7.81 2.03
CA ALA A 137 2.91 7.13 0.81
C ALA A 137 1.50 6.53 0.89
N SER A 138 1.13 5.94 2.04
CA SER A 138 -0.19 5.33 2.25
C SER A 138 -1.34 6.33 2.19
N LEU A 139 -1.08 7.59 2.54
CA LEU A 139 -2.06 8.67 2.47
C LEU A 139 -2.09 9.33 1.08
N VAL A 140 -0.92 9.70 0.55
CA VAL A 140 -0.82 10.54 -0.66
C VAL A 140 -1.14 9.77 -1.93
N ALA A 141 -0.69 8.51 -2.07
CA ALA A 141 -0.87 7.74 -3.29
C ALA A 141 -2.35 7.46 -3.64
N PRO A 142 -3.22 7.01 -2.72
CA PRO A 142 -4.63 6.83 -3.05
C PRO A 142 -5.34 8.15 -3.36
N VAL A 143 -4.94 9.26 -2.73
CA VAL A 143 -5.49 10.59 -3.03
C VAL A 143 -5.09 11.00 -4.45
N TYR A 144 -3.80 10.91 -4.83
CA TYR A 144 -3.34 11.20 -6.18
C TYR A 144 -4.12 10.37 -7.22
N ILE A 145 -4.21 9.05 -7.01
CA ILE A 145 -4.90 8.13 -7.93
C ILE A 145 -6.38 8.48 -8.06
N SER A 146 -7.06 8.78 -6.95
CA SER A 146 -8.49 9.12 -6.97
C SER A 146 -8.79 10.44 -7.68
N GLU A 147 -7.85 11.40 -7.61
CA GLU A 147 -8.00 12.72 -8.24
C GLU A 147 -7.72 12.72 -9.74
N ILE A 148 -6.81 11.86 -10.23
CA ILE A 148 -6.51 11.74 -11.66
C ILE A 148 -7.47 10.78 -12.38
N ALA A 149 -8.14 9.87 -11.64
CA ALA A 149 -9.02 8.86 -12.21
C ALA A 149 -10.37 9.46 -12.63
N TYR A 150 -10.80 9.18 -13.86
CA TYR A 150 -12.17 9.49 -14.28
C TYR A 150 -13.19 8.54 -13.63
N PRO A 151 -14.48 8.96 -13.47
CA PRO A 151 -15.46 8.24 -12.65
C PRO A 151 -15.59 6.75 -12.93
N ALA A 152 -15.56 6.35 -14.21
CA ALA A 152 -15.73 4.96 -14.62
C ALA A 152 -14.63 4.01 -14.14
N VAL A 153 -13.39 4.48 -13.94
CA VAL A 153 -12.25 3.63 -13.52
C VAL A 153 -11.77 3.91 -12.10
N ARG A 154 -12.34 4.91 -11.42
CA ARG A 154 -11.90 5.31 -10.07
C ARG A 154 -11.95 4.16 -9.07
N GLY A 155 -12.99 3.33 -9.10
CA GLY A 155 -13.11 2.15 -8.24
C GLY A 155 -12.04 1.11 -8.53
N LEU A 156 -11.80 0.83 -9.82
CA LEU A 156 -10.75 -0.11 -10.25
C LEU A 156 -9.37 0.35 -9.81
N LEU A 157 -9.01 1.60 -10.08
CA LEU A 157 -7.70 2.15 -9.72
C LEU A 157 -7.51 2.26 -8.21
N GLY A 158 -8.59 2.57 -7.46
CA GLY A 158 -8.58 2.55 -6.00
C GLY A 158 -8.27 1.16 -5.43
N SER A 159 -8.84 0.10 -6.02
CA SER A 159 -8.56 -1.29 -5.64
C SER A 159 -7.12 -1.71 -5.97
N CYS A 160 -6.53 -1.17 -7.04
CA CYS A 160 -5.14 -1.43 -7.40
C CYS A 160 -4.15 -0.95 -6.32
N VAL A 161 -4.49 0.07 -5.53
CA VAL A 161 -3.64 0.53 -4.41
C VAL A 161 -3.41 -0.60 -3.41
N GLN A 162 -4.48 -1.24 -2.97
CA GLN A 162 -4.38 -2.35 -2.01
C GLN A 162 -3.71 -3.58 -2.63
N LEU A 163 -3.97 -3.86 -3.90
CA LEU A 163 -3.30 -4.94 -4.63
C LEU A 163 -1.78 -4.74 -4.65
N MET A 164 -1.32 -3.51 -4.86
CA MET A 164 0.11 -3.18 -4.85
C MET A 164 0.73 -3.33 -3.47
N VAL A 165 0.03 -2.99 -2.40
CA VAL A 165 0.50 -3.26 -1.02
C VAL A 165 0.72 -4.75 -0.81
N VAL A 166 -0.26 -5.59 -1.15
CA VAL A 166 -0.15 -7.05 -1.00
C VAL A 166 0.96 -7.62 -1.88
N THR A 167 1.09 -7.12 -3.12
CA THR A 167 2.18 -7.50 -4.01
C THR A 167 3.55 -7.15 -3.42
N GLY A 168 3.69 -5.99 -2.80
CA GLY A 168 4.91 -5.59 -2.10
C GLY A 168 5.28 -6.52 -0.95
N ILE A 169 4.29 -6.93 -0.13
CA ILE A 169 4.49 -7.90 0.96
C ILE A 169 4.94 -9.25 0.38
N LEU A 170 4.27 -9.72 -0.67
CA LEU A 170 4.61 -10.97 -1.34
C LEU A 170 6.05 -10.95 -1.89
N LEU A 171 6.42 -9.84 -2.57
CA LEU A 171 7.79 -9.67 -3.08
C LEU A 171 8.84 -9.70 -1.95
N ALA A 172 8.55 -9.06 -0.82
CA ALA A 172 9.44 -9.11 0.34
C ALA A 172 9.61 -10.52 0.90
N TYR A 173 8.54 -11.32 0.94
CA TYR A 173 8.59 -12.69 1.43
C TYR A 173 9.35 -13.62 0.46
N VAL A 174 9.04 -13.54 -0.82
CA VAL A 174 9.71 -14.34 -1.86
C VAL A 174 11.19 -13.99 -1.95
N ALA A 175 11.51 -12.70 -1.98
CA ALA A 175 12.90 -12.25 -2.02
C ALA A 175 13.66 -12.62 -0.73
N GLY A 176 13.02 -12.51 0.43
CA GLY A 176 13.60 -12.84 1.73
C GLY A 176 13.85 -14.33 1.95
N TRP A 177 13.28 -15.17 1.08
CA TRP A 177 13.59 -16.60 1.06
C TRP A 177 15.01 -16.90 0.53
N VAL A 178 15.46 -16.09 -0.46
CA VAL A 178 16.76 -16.28 -1.15
C VAL A 178 17.81 -15.31 -0.63
N LEU A 179 17.39 -14.07 -0.29
CA LEU A 179 18.28 -12.98 0.05
C LEU A 179 18.46 -12.84 1.57
N GLU A 180 19.68 -12.50 1.97
CA GLU A 180 19.97 -12.07 3.33
C GLU A 180 19.36 -10.69 3.61
N TRP A 181 19.20 -10.34 4.89
CA TRP A 181 18.56 -9.09 5.32
C TRP A 181 19.16 -7.83 4.70
N ARG A 182 20.47 -7.77 4.43
CA ARG A 182 21.13 -6.63 3.78
C ARG A 182 20.74 -6.48 2.31
N TRP A 183 20.81 -7.57 1.56
CA TRP A 183 20.45 -7.59 0.14
C TRP A 183 18.96 -7.35 -0.05
N LEU A 184 18.16 -7.85 0.88
CA LEU A 184 16.73 -7.57 0.90
C LEU A 184 16.45 -6.09 1.13
N ALA A 185 17.23 -5.40 1.98
CA ALA A 185 17.10 -3.95 2.17
C ALA A 185 17.51 -3.17 0.91
N VAL A 186 18.57 -3.60 0.21
CA VAL A 186 18.96 -3.01 -1.10
C VAL A 186 17.84 -3.15 -2.11
N LEU A 187 17.23 -4.33 -2.20
CA LEU A 187 16.06 -4.54 -3.08
C LEU A 187 14.89 -3.63 -2.71
N GLY A 188 14.72 -3.32 -1.43
CA GLY A 188 13.70 -2.39 -0.94
C GLY A 188 13.87 -0.94 -1.44
N CYS A 189 15.06 -0.55 -1.88
CA CYS A 189 15.29 0.76 -2.51
C CYS A 189 14.75 0.84 -3.95
N VAL A 190 14.56 -0.30 -4.63
CA VAL A 190 14.20 -0.32 -6.06
C VAL A 190 12.81 0.27 -6.33
N PRO A 191 11.72 -0.17 -5.66
CA PRO A 191 10.41 0.38 -5.93
C PRO A 191 10.27 1.89 -5.69
N PRO A 192 10.76 2.48 -4.57
CA PRO A 192 10.65 3.92 -4.38
C PRO A 192 11.52 4.71 -5.36
N THR A 193 12.69 4.19 -5.76
CA THR A 193 13.51 4.84 -6.80
C THR A 193 12.83 4.82 -8.16
N LEU A 194 12.19 3.71 -8.52
CA LEU A 194 11.39 3.62 -9.74
C LEU A 194 10.19 4.56 -9.70
N MET A 195 9.53 4.68 -8.54
CA MET A 195 8.46 5.66 -8.32
C MET A 195 8.96 7.08 -8.58
N LEU A 196 10.12 7.45 -8.03
CA LEU A 196 10.74 8.76 -8.24
C LEU A 196 10.91 9.05 -9.73
N LEU A 197 11.52 8.14 -10.47
CA LEU A 197 11.80 8.30 -11.89
C LEU A 197 10.51 8.47 -12.70
N LEU A 198 9.51 7.63 -12.47
CA LEU A 198 8.24 7.70 -13.20
C LEU A 198 7.42 8.93 -12.83
N MET A 199 7.38 9.30 -11.53
CA MET A 199 6.61 10.46 -11.07
C MET A 199 7.21 11.79 -11.53
N CYS A 200 8.50 11.87 -11.84
CA CYS A 200 9.09 13.07 -12.44
C CYS A 200 8.41 13.47 -13.76
N TYR A 201 8.03 12.48 -14.57
CA TYR A 201 7.37 12.71 -15.87
C TYR A 201 5.86 12.90 -15.77
N MET A 202 5.24 12.63 -14.62
CA MET A 202 3.80 12.77 -14.44
C MET A 202 3.44 14.20 -14.01
N PRO A 203 2.27 14.73 -14.43
CA PRO A 203 1.79 16.04 -13.98
C PRO A 203 1.31 15.98 -12.52
N GLU A 204 1.14 17.17 -11.93
CA GLU A 204 0.39 17.33 -10.68
C GLU A 204 -1.10 17.08 -10.92
N THR A 205 -1.87 16.84 -9.85
CA THR A 205 -3.30 16.61 -9.98
C THR A 205 -4.03 17.88 -10.41
N PRO A 206 -4.96 17.82 -11.40
CA PRO A 206 -5.71 18.98 -11.85
C PRO A 206 -6.48 19.64 -10.71
N ARG A 207 -6.99 18.86 -9.77
CA ARG A 207 -7.73 19.35 -8.61
C ARG A 207 -6.90 20.24 -7.70
N PHE A 208 -5.66 19.86 -7.43
CA PHE A 208 -4.74 20.66 -6.62
C PHE A 208 -4.36 21.96 -7.32
N LEU A 209 -4.05 21.90 -8.63
CA LEU A 209 -3.70 23.07 -9.42
C LEU A 209 -4.84 24.10 -9.46
N LEU A 210 -6.11 23.65 -9.54
CA LEU A 210 -7.27 24.55 -9.44
C LEU A 210 -7.37 25.22 -8.07
N THR A 211 -7.08 24.51 -6.99
CA THR A 211 -7.05 25.10 -5.64
C THR A 211 -5.97 26.17 -5.50
N GLN A 212 -4.89 26.06 -6.28
CA GLN A 212 -3.81 27.05 -6.34
C GLN A 212 -4.06 28.15 -7.38
N HIS A 213 -5.27 28.23 -7.98
CA HIS A 213 -5.65 29.16 -9.03
C HIS A 213 -4.81 29.08 -10.32
N GLN A 214 -4.16 27.95 -10.57
CA GLN A 214 -3.34 27.69 -11.75
C GLN A 214 -4.15 27.02 -12.85
N TYR A 215 -5.13 27.71 -13.42
CA TYR A 215 -6.06 27.15 -14.41
C TYR A 215 -5.37 26.61 -15.68
N GLN A 216 -4.37 27.31 -16.18
CA GLN A 216 -3.67 26.88 -17.41
C GLN A 216 -2.93 25.56 -17.21
N GLU A 217 -2.25 25.41 -16.08
CA GLU A 217 -1.54 24.18 -15.74
C GLU A 217 -2.50 23.03 -15.44
N ALA A 218 -3.64 23.32 -14.79
CA ALA A 218 -4.68 22.34 -14.52
C ALA A 218 -5.25 21.78 -15.83
N MET A 219 -5.55 22.64 -16.82
CA MET A 219 -6.04 22.22 -18.13
C MET A 219 -4.97 21.47 -18.93
N ALA A 220 -3.71 21.87 -18.84
CA ALA A 220 -2.61 21.14 -19.46
C ALA A 220 -2.44 19.74 -18.85
N ALA A 221 -2.53 19.61 -17.53
CA ALA A 221 -2.49 18.33 -16.83
C ALA A 221 -3.67 17.43 -17.22
N LEU A 222 -4.87 17.99 -17.35
CA LEU A 222 -6.07 17.29 -17.78
C LEU A 222 -5.95 16.75 -19.21
N ARG A 223 -5.50 17.61 -20.14
CA ARG A 223 -5.22 17.21 -21.54
C ARG A 223 -4.16 16.12 -21.60
N PHE A 224 -3.14 16.22 -20.78
CA PHE A 224 -2.10 15.18 -20.71
C PHE A 224 -2.66 13.84 -20.24
N LEU A 225 -3.48 13.85 -19.18
CA LEU A 225 -4.01 12.63 -18.55
C LEU A 225 -5.17 12.01 -19.38
N TRP A 226 -6.15 12.83 -19.76
CA TRP A 226 -7.40 12.34 -20.35
C TRP A 226 -7.43 12.44 -21.88
N GLY A 227 -6.60 13.29 -22.45
CA GLY A 227 -6.57 13.54 -23.91
C GLY A 227 -7.68 14.44 -24.41
N SER A 228 -8.64 14.82 -23.59
CA SER A 228 -9.73 15.77 -23.88
C SER A 228 -10.15 16.48 -22.60
N GLU A 229 -10.77 17.65 -22.75
CA GLU A 229 -11.36 18.42 -21.65
C GLU A 229 -12.81 18.01 -21.40
N GLU A 230 -13.41 17.21 -22.31
CA GLU A 230 -14.79 16.76 -22.22
C GLU A 230 -14.99 15.81 -21.05
N GLY A 231 -15.97 16.10 -20.20
CA GLY A 231 -16.33 15.28 -19.04
C GLY A 231 -15.67 15.70 -17.73
N TRP A 232 -14.95 16.79 -17.72
CA TRP A 232 -14.51 17.41 -16.46
C TRP A 232 -15.64 18.30 -15.91
N GLU A 233 -16.24 17.87 -14.83
CA GLU A 233 -17.09 18.74 -14.03
C GLU A 233 -16.18 19.65 -13.21
N GLU A 234 -16.17 20.95 -13.55
CA GLU A 234 -15.52 21.95 -12.71
C GLU A 234 -16.13 21.83 -11.29
N PRO A 235 -15.30 21.67 -10.24
CA PRO A 235 -15.83 21.82 -8.90
C PRO A 235 -16.43 23.22 -8.80
N PRO A 236 -17.63 23.38 -8.19
CA PRO A 236 -18.31 24.65 -8.14
C PRO A 236 -17.34 25.73 -7.62
N VAL A 237 -17.12 26.75 -8.45
CA VAL A 237 -16.32 27.93 -8.15
C VAL A 237 -16.98 28.59 -6.92
N GLY A 238 -16.36 28.44 -5.75
CA GLY A 238 -16.94 28.98 -4.51
C GLY A 238 -16.74 28.10 -3.27
N THR A 239 -16.13 26.92 -3.38
CA THR A 239 -15.55 26.26 -2.21
C THR A 239 -14.17 26.86 -1.91
N GLU A 240 -14.14 28.21 -1.73
CA GLU A 240 -13.08 28.86 -0.96
C GLU A 240 -12.83 28.03 0.30
N HIS A 241 -11.59 27.97 0.73
CA HIS A 241 -11.12 27.45 2.00
C HIS A 241 -12.07 27.81 3.15
N GLN A 242 -13.24 27.19 3.20
CA GLN A 242 -14.00 27.13 4.45
C GLN A 242 -13.14 26.27 5.34
N GLY A 243 -12.34 26.95 6.18
CA GLY A 243 -11.53 26.30 7.19
C GLY A 243 -12.39 25.23 7.85
N PHE A 244 -11.78 24.10 8.19
CA PHE A 244 -12.43 22.92 8.73
C PHE A 244 -13.50 23.30 9.77
N GLN A 245 -14.73 23.51 9.30
CA GLN A 245 -15.84 23.88 10.17
C GLN A 245 -16.33 22.59 10.82
N LEU A 246 -16.03 22.43 12.12
CA LEU A 246 -16.59 21.33 12.91
C LEU A 246 -18.12 21.20 12.76
N ALA A 247 -18.80 22.30 12.42
CA ALA A 247 -20.23 22.30 12.12
C ALA A 247 -20.61 21.43 10.90
N LEU A 248 -19.71 21.31 9.91
CA LEU A 248 -19.93 20.45 8.73
C LEU A 248 -19.97 18.96 9.10
N LEU A 249 -19.18 18.56 10.11
CA LEU A 249 -19.16 17.18 10.62
C LEU A 249 -20.49 16.74 11.24
N ARG A 250 -21.35 17.68 11.65
CA ARG A 250 -22.69 17.36 12.21
C ARG A 250 -23.72 16.99 11.15
N ARG A 251 -23.44 17.19 9.86
CA ARG A 251 -24.38 16.82 8.79
C ARG A 251 -24.43 15.29 8.64
N PRO A 252 -25.64 14.65 8.64
CA PRO A 252 -25.76 13.20 8.60
C PRO A 252 -25.16 12.55 7.36
N GLY A 253 -25.09 13.29 6.24
CA GLY A 253 -24.43 12.84 5.02
C GLY A 253 -22.91 12.75 5.12
N ILE A 254 -22.27 13.38 6.13
CA ILE A 254 -20.83 13.40 6.31
C ILE A 254 -20.41 12.51 7.46
N TYR A 255 -21.06 12.62 8.64
CA TYR A 255 -20.60 11.87 9.81
C TYR A 255 -20.86 10.36 9.70
N LYS A 256 -21.97 9.93 9.05
CA LYS A 256 -22.27 8.49 8.91
C LYS A 256 -21.19 7.73 8.13
N PRO A 257 -20.81 8.15 6.91
CA PRO A 257 -19.71 7.51 6.19
C PRO A 257 -18.37 7.59 6.94
N LEU A 258 -18.13 8.70 7.64
CA LEU A 258 -16.91 8.88 8.44
C LEU A 258 -16.82 7.87 9.58
N ILE A 259 -17.91 7.70 10.36
CA ILE A 259 -17.96 6.73 11.46
C ILE A 259 -17.80 5.31 10.92
N ILE A 260 -18.48 4.97 9.84
CA ILE A 260 -18.36 3.65 9.21
C ILE A 260 -16.91 3.39 8.79
N GLY A 261 -16.27 4.35 8.11
CA GLY A 261 -14.87 4.23 7.69
C GLY A 261 -13.92 4.05 8.87
N ILE A 262 -14.06 4.86 9.93
CA ILE A 262 -13.25 4.74 11.14
C ILE A 262 -13.48 3.39 11.82
N SER A 263 -14.73 2.95 11.94
CA SER A 263 -15.06 1.65 12.56
C SER A 263 -14.43 0.49 11.80
N LEU A 264 -14.49 0.49 10.46
CA LEU A 264 -13.87 -0.53 9.63
C LEU A 264 -12.35 -0.56 9.82
N MET A 265 -11.68 0.60 9.89
CA MET A 265 -10.25 0.67 10.15
C MET A 265 -9.88 0.17 11.55
N VAL A 266 -10.69 0.49 12.57
CA VAL A 266 -10.49 -0.02 13.94
C VAL A 266 -10.63 -1.54 13.96
N PHE A 267 -11.66 -2.11 13.35
CA PHE A 267 -11.83 -3.56 13.26
C PHE A 267 -10.69 -4.25 12.51
N GLN A 268 -10.21 -3.64 11.42
CA GLN A 268 -9.03 -4.14 10.69
C GLN A 268 -7.80 -4.22 11.60
N GLN A 269 -7.54 -3.19 12.41
CA GLN A 269 -6.38 -3.19 13.32
C GLN A 269 -6.55 -4.20 14.46
N LEU A 270 -7.76 -4.32 15.01
CA LEU A 270 -8.07 -5.29 16.07
C LEU A 270 -7.99 -6.75 15.60
N SER A 271 -8.09 -7.02 14.30
CA SER A 271 -7.91 -8.38 13.75
C SER A 271 -6.49 -8.94 13.92
N GLY A 272 -5.51 -8.10 14.28
CA GLY A 272 -4.12 -8.52 14.47
C GLY A 272 -3.37 -8.84 13.18
N VAL A 273 -3.91 -8.47 12.01
CA VAL A 273 -3.30 -8.79 10.70
C VAL A 273 -1.85 -8.31 10.59
N ASN A 274 -1.53 -7.15 11.15
CA ASN A 274 -0.17 -6.61 11.13
C ASN A 274 0.81 -7.47 11.95
N ALA A 275 0.38 -8.00 13.11
CA ALA A 275 1.20 -8.90 13.91
C ALA A 275 1.51 -10.20 13.14
N ILE A 276 0.51 -10.76 12.46
CA ILE A 276 0.71 -11.96 11.63
C ILE A 276 1.70 -11.66 10.50
N MET A 277 1.59 -10.52 9.83
CA MET A 277 2.51 -10.14 8.75
C MET A 277 3.95 -9.95 9.23
N PHE A 278 4.16 -9.35 10.40
CA PHE A 278 5.51 -9.11 10.92
C PHE A 278 6.22 -10.39 11.38
N TYR A 279 5.47 -11.35 11.89
CA TYR A 279 6.01 -12.58 12.50
C TYR A 279 5.66 -13.86 11.73
N ALA A 280 5.17 -13.74 10.48
CA ALA A 280 4.73 -14.89 9.68
C ALA A 280 5.79 -16.01 9.66
N ASN A 281 7.05 -15.70 9.36
CA ASN A 281 8.12 -16.70 9.33
C ASN A 281 8.37 -17.35 10.70
N SER A 282 8.37 -16.57 11.78
CA SER A 282 8.54 -17.10 13.14
C SER A 282 7.39 -18.03 13.53
N ILE A 283 6.15 -17.66 13.18
CA ILE A 283 4.96 -18.48 13.43
C ILE A 283 5.05 -19.81 12.68
N PHE A 284 5.46 -19.80 11.41
CA PHE A 284 5.62 -21.01 10.61
C PHE A 284 6.79 -21.87 11.09
N GLU A 285 7.89 -21.29 11.57
CA GLU A 285 9.01 -22.02 12.17
C GLU A 285 8.60 -22.71 13.48
N GLU A 286 7.87 -22.03 14.36
CA GLU A 286 7.35 -22.60 15.61
C GLU A 286 6.31 -23.70 15.38
N ALA A 287 5.44 -23.51 14.37
CA ALA A 287 4.49 -24.54 13.96
C ALA A 287 5.13 -25.76 13.30
N LYS A 288 6.48 -25.83 13.25
CA LYS A 288 7.25 -26.90 12.60
C LYS A 288 6.87 -27.17 11.14
N PHE A 289 6.36 -26.15 10.45
CA PHE A 289 6.04 -26.24 9.03
C PHE A 289 7.34 -26.24 8.22
N LYS A 290 7.92 -27.41 8.00
CA LYS A 290 9.18 -27.62 7.27
C LYS A 290 9.04 -27.46 5.74
N ALA A 291 7.90 -27.04 5.22
CA ALA A 291 7.61 -27.05 3.79
C ALA A 291 8.45 -26.04 2.96
N LEU A 292 9.15 -25.10 3.59
CA LEU A 292 9.89 -24.05 2.88
C LEU A 292 11.42 -24.12 3.02
N ARG A 293 11.95 -25.19 3.56
CA ARG A 293 13.40 -25.34 3.83
C ARG A 293 14.18 -26.06 2.71
N TRP A 294 13.63 -26.12 1.52
CA TRP A 294 14.18 -27.01 0.45
C TRP A 294 15.34 -26.44 -0.38
N ALA A 295 15.69 -25.19 -0.25
CA ALA A 295 16.70 -24.56 -1.10
C ALA A 295 18.02 -24.12 -0.43
N GLY A 296 18.24 -24.36 0.86
CA GLY A 296 19.38 -23.75 1.57
C GLY A 296 20.20 -24.63 2.52
N ASP A 297 19.94 -25.94 2.64
CA ASP A 297 20.73 -26.82 3.52
C ASP A 297 21.60 -27.74 2.66
N PRO A 298 22.93 -27.52 2.61
CA PRO A 298 23.85 -28.45 1.93
C PRO A 298 24.30 -29.59 2.86
N SER A 299 23.39 -30.17 3.63
CA SER A 299 23.72 -31.41 4.35
C SER A 299 23.20 -32.62 3.58
N PRO A 300 24.09 -33.46 3.00
CA PRO A 300 23.70 -34.64 2.26
C PRO A 300 23.32 -35.76 3.25
N GLY A 301 22.05 -36.11 3.24
CA GLY A 301 21.62 -37.42 3.73
C GLY A 301 20.72 -37.42 4.95
N SER A 302 19.43 -37.15 4.78
CA SER A 302 18.38 -37.81 5.61
C SER A 302 16.92 -37.36 5.33
N SER A 303 16.50 -36.98 4.13
CA SER A 303 15.11 -36.55 3.99
C SER A 303 14.34 -36.92 2.71
N CYS A 304 14.91 -37.77 1.87
CA CYS A 304 14.19 -38.16 0.62
C CYS A 304 13.05 -39.19 0.82
N GLN A 305 12.89 -39.74 2.02
CA GLN A 305 11.92 -40.82 2.28
C GLN A 305 10.67 -40.44 3.06
N ARG A 306 10.51 -39.15 3.49
CA ARG A 306 9.32 -38.70 4.23
C ARG A 306 8.42 -37.69 3.50
N SER A 307 8.81 -37.23 2.33
CA SER A 307 8.06 -36.18 1.62
C SER A 307 6.81 -36.67 0.90
N SER A 308 6.75 -37.95 0.54
CA SER A 308 5.58 -38.54 -0.14
C SER A 308 4.40 -38.82 0.78
N LEU A 309 4.63 -38.93 2.10
CA LEU A 309 3.56 -39.18 3.09
C LEU A 309 2.94 -37.90 3.66
N CYS A 310 3.56 -36.74 3.50
CA CYS A 310 3.02 -35.48 4.03
C CYS A 310 2.10 -34.77 3.02
N MET A 311 2.29 -34.98 1.72
CA MET A 311 1.43 -34.38 0.69
C MET A 311 0.04 -35.05 0.59
N SER A 312 -0.09 -36.30 1.01
CA SER A 312 -1.38 -37.03 1.01
C SER A 312 -2.28 -36.67 2.19
N ARG A 313 -1.78 -36.01 3.25
CA ARG A 313 -2.60 -35.62 4.42
C ARG A 313 -3.19 -34.21 4.36
N VAL A 314 -2.79 -33.39 3.42
CA VAL A 314 -3.30 -32.00 3.29
C VAL A 314 -4.61 -31.94 2.48
N TRP A 315 -4.96 -33.01 1.76
CA TRP A 315 -6.12 -33.03 0.85
C TRP A 315 -7.23 -34.03 1.20
N LEU A 316 -7.27 -34.55 2.44
CA LEU A 316 -8.41 -35.37 2.88
C LEU A 316 -9.26 -34.59 3.89
N PRO A 317 -10.54 -34.34 3.61
CA PRO A 317 -11.44 -33.72 4.57
C PRO A 317 -11.62 -34.66 5.77
N ALA A 318 -11.62 -34.05 6.96
CA ALA A 318 -11.92 -34.72 8.22
C ALA A 318 -13.36 -35.23 8.21
N SER A 319 -13.54 -36.48 7.79
CA SER A 319 -14.77 -37.22 8.07
C SER A 319 -14.40 -38.65 8.44
N VAL A 320 -14.89 -39.03 9.62
CA VAL A 320 -15.07 -40.40 10.13
C VAL A 320 -13.80 -41.10 10.67
N SER A 321 -13.65 -41.06 11.99
CA SER A 321 -13.54 -42.30 12.83
C SER A 321 -13.88 -41.94 14.28
N SER A 322 -14.99 -42.52 14.73
CA SER A 322 -15.49 -42.58 16.09
C SER A 322 -14.55 -43.32 17.06
N PRO A 323 -14.77 -43.10 18.35
CA PRO A 323 -13.81 -43.51 19.38
C PRO A 323 -14.16 -44.88 19.99
N THR A 324 -13.18 -45.67 20.26
CA THR A 324 -13.33 -46.71 21.30
C THR A 324 -12.04 -46.74 22.15
N GLY A 325 -12.20 -46.60 23.43
CA GLY A 325 -11.29 -47.19 24.37
C GLY A 325 -10.70 -46.29 25.44
N SER A 326 -11.38 -46.18 26.55
CA SER A 326 -10.92 -46.30 27.95
C SER A 326 -9.82 -45.36 28.48
N TRP A 327 -10.26 -44.46 29.34
CA TRP A 327 -9.48 -43.87 30.43
C TRP A 327 -9.20 -44.93 31.54
N PRO A 328 -8.04 -44.90 32.22
CA PRO A 328 -8.06 -44.91 33.66
C PRO A 328 -7.09 -43.88 34.26
N PHE A 329 -7.63 -43.20 35.29
CA PHE A 329 -7.03 -42.43 36.38
C PHE A 329 -6.10 -41.28 36.07
#